data_f0fef59e2db0ceefef7ee39bb51f087c
#
_entry.id   f0fef59e2db0ceefef7ee39bb51f087c
#
_cell.length_a   1.000
_cell.length_b   1.000
_cell.length_c   1.000
_cell.angle_alpha   90.00
_cell.angle_beta   90.00
_cell.angle_gamma   90.00
#
_symmetry.space_group_name_H-M   'P 1'
#
loop_
_entity.id
_entity.type
_entity.pdbx_description
1 polymer ?
#
loop_
_entity_poly.entity_id
_entity_poly.type
_entity_poly.pdbx_seq_one_letter_code
_entity_poly.pdbx_strand_id
1 'polypeptide(L)'
;MPPDPQARFGRDGVLPDRAERELALLLAAAEPTAAPRPRTGPSRRRVLLAGGVVATVTAVAASGELGRLTGAEGPSARAMTTPPVLDLRRIAGRSPRDVLSRLAQEVGGLAPDTVHGPYLYIKSWGWVLNSAGDVPGGVANAAVPTVTEQWINTSDGAGRERREYGKPYFPDPDQERDAREAGLIEGKGVKDTTYRPGHFAQDSAWAKLLPFSTDPDRLFAQMKEVNWEGGRLIWGVSAMLDAAQRASGGIIEPLLRAAALRVLANQPDVTVATTTTWHGRQVLAVTQEDRYKAATFRDSLLLDPATGYPLGGEEAMLGDPLKLDIAVPGTLSVQEILSRGTVRDSRRGG
;
A
#
# COMPACT_ATOMS: atom_id res chain seq x y z
N MET A 1 19.31 -23.36 23.83
CA MET A 1 18.71 -23.72 22.55
C MET A 1 17.66 -22.63 22.21
N PRO A 2 17.83 -21.83 21.17
CA PRO A 2 16.80 -20.89 20.78
C PRO A 2 15.58 -21.67 20.24
N PRO A 3 14.35 -21.20 20.47
CA PRO A 3 13.16 -21.86 19.97
C PRO A 3 13.12 -21.80 18.44
N ASP A 4 12.72 -22.90 17.83
CA ASP A 4 12.55 -23.06 16.38
C ASP A 4 11.55 -22.04 15.84
N PRO A 5 11.94 -21.14 14.90
CA PRO A 5 11.04 -20.17 14.32
C PRO A 5 9.90 -20.79 13.52
N GLN A 6 10.00 -22.07 13.10
CA GLN A 6 8.93 -22.79 12.39
C GLN A 6 7.83 -23.34 13.31
N ALA A 7 8.02 -23.31 14.63
CA ALA A 7 6.99 -23.77 15.57
C ALA A 7 5.78 -22.85 15.71
N ARG A 8 5.76 -21.68 15.07
CA ARG A 8 4.65 -20.70 15.10
C ARG A 8 3.61 -20.91 14.02
N PHE A 9 3.92 -21.68 12.99
CA PHE A 9 2.95 -22.05 11.95
C PHE A 9 2.83 -23.58 12.00
N GLY A 10 1.66 -24.08 12.37
CA GLY A 10 1.39 -25.51 12.30
C GLY A 10 1.77 -26.03 10.90
N ARG A 11 2.43 -27.18 10.83
CA ARG A 11 2.90 -27.80 9.57
C ARG A 11 1.82 -28.02 8.52
N ASP A 12 0.56 -27.82 8.86
CA ASP A 12 -0.61 -28.14 8.05
C ASP A 12 -1.42 -26.88 7.61
N GLY A 13 -0.88 -25.67 7.77
CA GLY A 13 -1.56 -24.43 7.36
C GLY A 13 -2.85 -24.10 8.12
N VAL A 14 -3.05 -24.73 9.29
CA VAL A 14 -4.18 -24.46 10.19
C VAL A 14 -3.81 -23.27 11.07
N LEU A 15 -4.68 -22.26 11.09
CA LEU A 15 -4.52 -21.09 11.95
C LEU A 15 -4.53 -21.54 13.43
N PRO A 16 -3.72 -20.93 14.31
CA PRO A 16 -3.81 -21.19 15.75
C PRO A 16 -5.26 -20.93 16.26
N ASP A 17 -5.77 -21.76 17.15
CA ASP A 17 -7.13 -21.68 17.72
C ASP A 17 -7.57 -20.29 18.19
N ARG A 18 -6.63 -19.43 18.53
CA ARG A 18 -6.90 -18.03 18.91
C ARG A 18 -7.26 -17.19 17.70
N ALA A 19 -6.53 -17.34 16.56
CA ALA A 19 -6.80 -16.61 15.34
C ALA A 19 -8.11 -17.05 14.69
N GLU A 20 -8.48 -18.33 14.79
CA GLU A 20 -9.79 -18.82 14.36
C GLU A 20 -10.92 -18.25 15.22
N ARG A 21 -10.73 -18.15 16.54
CA ARG A 21 -11.72 -17.53 17.44
C ARG A 21 -11.87 -16.03 17.23
N GLU A 22 -10.79 -15.30 17.02
CA GLU A 22 -10.83 -13.87 16.70
C GLU A 22 -11.50 -13.62 15.34
N LEU A 23 -11.21 -14.45 14.33
CA LEU A 23 -11.88 -14.39 13.02
C LEU A 23 -13.37 -14.71 13.14
N ALA A 24 -13.75 -15.72 13.93
CA ALA A 24 -15.15 -16.07 14.17
C ALA A 24 -15.91 -14.95 14.90
N LEU A 25 -15.27 -14.25 15.86
CA LEU A 25 -15.84 -13.10 16.54
C LEU A 25 -16.02 -11.90 15.60
N LEU A 26 -15.07 -11.63 14.71
CA LEU A 26 -15.18 -10.59 13.70
C LEU A 26 -16.26 -10.90 12.67
N LEU A 27 -16.40 -12.15 12.28
CA LEU A 27 -17.47 -12.59 11.37
C LEU A 27 -18.85 -12.54 12.04
N ALA A 28 -18.96 -12.89 13.32
CA ALA A 28 -20.19 -12.78 14.09
C ALA A 28 -20.60 -11.31 14.37
N ALA A 29 -19.62 -10.42 14.54
CA ALA A 29 -19.87 -8.97 14.69
C ALA A 29 -20.26 -8.31 13.34
N ALA A 30 -19.96 -8.95 12.21
CA ALA A 30 -20.35 -8.48 10.88
C ALA A 30 -21.73 -9.01 10.42
N GLU A 31 -22.39 -9.87 11.20
CA GLU A 31 -23.75 -10.30 10.89
C GLU A 31 -24.74 -9.16 11.21
N PRO A 32 -25.50 -8.65 10.23
CA PRO A 32 -26.50 -7.61 10.50
C PRO A 32 -27.65 -8.20 11.32
N THR A 33 -27.95 -7.57 12.45
CA THR A 33 -29.14 -7.82 13.28
C THR A 33 -30.39 -7.88 12.39
N ALA A 34 -31.15 -8.93 12.52
CA ALA A 34 -32.28 -9.30 11.68
C ALA A 34 -33.40 -8.24 11.65
N ALA A 35 -33.81 -7.83 10.44
CA ALA A 35 -35.16 -7.57 9.93
C ALA A 35 -35.11 -6.65 8.70
N PRO A 36 -36.13 -6.58 7.86
CA PRO A 36 -37.17 -7.47 7.43
C PRO A 36 -37.04 -7.93 5.94
N ARG A 37 -37.83 -8.88 5.59
CA ARG A 37 -38.03 -9.69 4.38
C ARG A 37 -37.58 -9.20 3.00
N PRO A 38 -37.22 -10.17 2.11
CA PRO A 38 -36.31 -9.98 0.98
C PRO A 38 -37.04 -9.41 -0.25
N ARG A 39 -36.42 -8.42 -0.86
CA ARG A 39 -36.55 -8.20 -2.29
C ARG A 39 -35.42 -8.97 -2.96
N THR A 40 -35.79 -9.94 -3.78
CA THR A 40 -34.90 -10.73 -4.62
C THR A 40 -34.20 -9.86 -5.62
N GLY A 41 -32.98 -9.45 -5.26
CA GLY A 41 -32.00 -8.85 -6.16
C GLY A 41 -30.66 -9.53 -5.92
N PRO A 42 -29.80 -9.72 -6.92
CA PRO A 42 -28.52 -10.38 -6.75
C PRO A 42 -27.71 -9.66 -5.67
N SER A 43 -27.24 -10.42 -4.67
CA SER A 43 -26.47 -9.87 -3.56
C SER A 43 -25.11 -9.39 -4.06
N ARG A 44 -25.00 -8.09 -4.31
CA ARG A 44 -23.75 -7.45 -4.70
C ARG A 44 -22.88 -7.30 -3.44
N ARG A 45 -22.07 -8.28 -3.11
CA ARG A 45 -20.97 -8.12 -2.16
C ARG A 45 -19.88 -7.33 -2.86
N ARG A 46 -19.86 -6.03 -2.63
CA ARG A 46 -18.79 -5.14 -3.06
C ARG A 46 -17.63 -5.30 -2.10
N VAL A 47 -16.51 -5.80 -2.55
CA VAL A 47 -15.23 -5.60 -1.88
C VAL A 47 -14.79 -4.19 -2.26
N LEU A 48 -15.28 -3.20 -1.53
CA LEU A 48 -14.80 -1.83 -1.65
C LEU A 48 -13.49 -1.75 -0.87
N LEU A 49 -12.40 -1.84 -1.59
CA LEU A 49 -11.10 -1.37 -1.12
C LEU A 49 -11.17 0.16 -1.06
N ALA A 50 -11.88 0.68 -0.05
CA ALA A 50 -11.99 2.11 0.16
C ALA A 50 -10.60 2.65 0.49
N GLY A 51 -9.94 3.18 -0.52
CA GLY A 51 -8.66 3.85 -0.38
C GLY A 51 -8.78 5.04 0.55
N GLY A 52 -8.50 4.82 1.81
CA GLY A 52 -8.03 5.87 2.70
C GLY A 52 -6.62 6.20 2.26
N VAL A 53 -6.40 7.42 1.85
CA VAL A 53 -5.13 7.90 1.33
C VAL A 53 -4.08 7.85 2.40
N VAL A 54 -2.93 7.38 1.99
CA VAL A 54 -1.68 7.22 2.74
C VAL A 54 -1.70 6.02 3.68
N ALA A 55 -0.89 5.04 3.37
CA ALA A 55 -0.59 3.84 4.14
C ALA A 55 -1.69 2.77 4.17
N THR A 56 -2.48 2.60 3.16
CA THR A 56 -3.21 1.35 3.05
C THR A 56 -3.33 0.86 1.62
N VAL A 57 -2.20 0.53 1.02
CA VAL A 57 -2.17 -0.53 0.02
C VAL A 57 -2.20 -1.89 0.76
N THR A 58 -2.81 -1.98 1.89
CA THR A 58 -2.96 -3.21 2.70
C THR A 58 -4.15 -4.06 2.28
N ALA A 59 -4.80 -3.75 1.19
CA ALA A 59 -6.15 -4.27 1.09
C ALA A 59 -6.30 -5.57 0.30
N VAL A 60 -5.39 -5.94 -0.58
CA VAL A 60 -5.59 -7.17 -1.36
C VAL A 60 -5.07 -8.43 -0.65
N ALA A 61 -4.02 -8.30 0.16
CA ALA A 61 -3.48 -9.45 0.89
C ALA A 61 -4.15 -9.71 2.25
N ALA A 62 -4.76 -8.69 2.86
CA ALA A 62 -5.34 -8.77 4.20
C ALA A 62 -6.79 -9.25 4.23
N SER A 63 -7.50 -9.22 3.14
CA SER A 63 -8.83 -9.79 3.10
C SER A 63 -8.73 -11.31 2.95
N GLY A 64 -9.20 -12.07 3.91
CA GLY A 64 -9.38 -13.54 3.82
C GLY A 64 -10.19 -14.00 2.60
N GLU A 65 -10.58 -13.09 1.73
CA GLU A 65 -11.22 -13.28 0.45
C GLU A 65 -10.28 -13.82 -0.63
N LEU A 66 -8.97 -13.52 -0.61
CA LEU A 66 -8.00 -14.19 -1.50
C LEU A 66 -8.02 -15.72 -1.31
N GLY A 67 -8.32 -16.18 -0.11
CA GLY A 67 -8.49 -17.62 0.17
C GLY A 67 -9.63 -18.28 -0.63
N ARG A 68 -10.66 -17.54 -1.02
CA ARG A 68 -11.79 -18.02 -1.85
C ARG A 68 -11.49 -17.96 -3.35
N LEU A 69 -10.46 -17.22 -3.74
CA LEU A 69 -10.08 -17.04 -5.14
C LEU A 69 -9.15 -18.14 -5.69
N THR A 70 -9.00 -19.27 -5.00
CA THR A 70 -8.11 -20.36 -5.42
C THR A 70 -8.85 -21.43 -6.22
N GLY A 71 -9.04 -21.18 -7.49
CA GLY A 71 -9.42 -22.21 -8.48
C GLY A 71 -8.42 -22.11 -9.62
N ALA A 72 -7.79 -23.23 -9.95
CA ALA A 72 -6.73 -23.30 -10.95
C ALA A 72 -7.32 -23.27 -12.38
N GLU A 73 -7.72 -22.10 -12.84
CA GLU A 73 -7.86 -21.83 -14.26
C GLU A 73 -6.89 -20.71 -14.58
N GLY A 74 -6.01 -20.90 -15.57
CA GLY A 74 -5.11 -19.86 -16.04
C GLY A 74 -5.88 -18.61 -16.52
N PRO A 75 -5.20 -17.50 -16.80
CA PRO A 75 -5.85 -16.27 -17.22
C PRO A 75 -6.75 -16.54 -18.42
N SER A 76 -7.97 -16.03 -18.35
CA SER A 76 -8.92 -16.17 -19.46
C SER A 76 -8.43 -15.39 -20.68
N ALA A 77 -8.95 -15.68 -21.86
CA ALA A 77 -8.71 -14.88 -23.06
C ALA A 77 -9.19 -13.42 -22.91
N ARG A 78 -9.91 -13.12 -21.82
CA ARG A 78 -10.43 -11.80 -21.44
C ARG A 78 -9.70 -11.17 -20.26
N ALA A 79 -8.54 -11.73 -19.85
CA ALA A 79 -7.79 -11.19 -18.72
C ALA A 79 -7.51 -9.70 -18.90
N MET A 80 -7.84 -8.89 -17.88
CA MET A 80 -7.64 -7.44 -17.93
C MET A 80 -6.15 -7.12 -18.02
N THR A 81 -5.76 -6.33 -19.02
CA THR A 81 -4.44 -5.72 -19.07
C THR A 81 -4.40 -4.54 -18.10
N THR A 82 -3.60 -4.62 -17.07
CA THR A 82 -3.34 -3.51 -16.16
C THR A 82 -2.31 -2.55 -16.77
N PRO A 83 -2.16 -1.31 -16.25
CA PRO A 83 -1.03 -0.47 -16.63
C PRO A 83 0.30 -1.19 -16.43
N PRO A 84 1.33 -0.89 -17.26
CA PRO A 84 2.60 -1.61 -17.22
C PRO A 84 3.27 -1.52 -15.83
N VAL A 85 3.91 -2.62 -15.43
CA VAL A 85 4.78 -2.64 -14.25
C VAL A 85 6.00 -1.75 -14.46
N LEU A 86 6.60 -1.27 -13.37
CA LEU A 86 7.82 -0.46 -13.41
C LEU A 86 8.96 -1.19 -14.13
N ASP A 87 9.62 -0.49 -15.05
CA ASP A 87 10.87 -0.95 -15.68
C ASP A 87 12.04 -0.77 -14.72
N LEU A 88 12.43 -1.85 -14.07
CA LEU A 88 13.48 -1.87 -13.07
C LEU A 88 14.83 -2.14 -13.71
N ARG A 89 15.74 -1.17 -13.64
CA ARG A 89 17.10 -1.27 -14.18
C ARG A 89 18.10 -1.58 -13.07
N ARG A 90 18.65 -2.77 -13.11
CA ARG A 90 19.60 -3.25 -12.11
C ARG A 90 20.84 -2.33 -12.03
N ILE A 91 21.28 -2.03 -10.82
CA ILE A 91 22.51 -1.27 -10.59
C ILE A 91 23.71 -2.22 -10.75
N ALA A 92 24.49 -2.00 -11.79
CA ALA A 92 25.64 -2.86 -12.09
C ALA A 92 26.76 -2.72 -11.03
N GLY A 93 27.39 -3.84 -10.70
CA GLY A 93 28.60 -3.88 -9.86
C GLY A 93 28.43 -3.53 -8.39
N ARG A 94 27.20 -3.41 -7.88
CA ARG A 94 26.94 -3.11 -6.47
C ARG A 94 25.87 -4.05 -5.90
N SER A 95 26.08 -4.49 -4.66
CA SER A 95 25.05 -5.22 -3.94
C SER A 95 23.94 -4.28 -3.45
N PRO A 96 22.68 -4.77 -3.26
CA PRO A 96 21.60 -3.99 -2.62
C PRO A 96 22.03 -3.41 -1.27
N ARG A 97 22.75 -4.20 -0.49
CA ARG A 97 23.29 -3.80 0.82
C ARG A 97 24.23 -2.59 0.70
N ASP A 98 25.15 -2.62 -0.24
CA ASP A 98 26.12 -1.50 -0.42
C ASP A 98 25.41 -0.23 -0.85
N VAL A 99 24.44 -0.33 -1.78
CA VAL A 99 23.68 0.83 -2.27
C VAL A 99 22.90 1.47 -1.13
N LEU A 100 22.13 0.66 -0.36
CA LEU A 100 21.30 1.16 0.72
C LEU A 100 22.13 1.65 1.92
N SER A 101 23.23 0.98 2.25
CA SER A 101 24.12 1.42 3.33
C SER A 101 24.79 2.75 3.02
N ARG A 102 25.20 2.97 1.77
CA ARG A 102 25.76 4.23 1.33
C ARG A 102 24.72 5.34 1.36
N LEU A 103 23.51 5.09 0.82
CA LEU A 103 22.42 6.06 0.90
C LEU A 103 22.07 6.39 2.36
N ALA A 104 22.04 5.39 3.24
CA ALA A 104 21.79 5.60 4.68
C ALA A 104 22.86 6.50 5.34
N GLN A 105 24.13 6.36 4.94
CA GLN A 105 25.20 7.21 5.43
C GLN A 105 25.04 8.64 4.95
N GLU A 106 24.76 8.86 3.66
CA GLU A 106 24.54 10.18 3.07
C GLU A 106 23.31 10.86 3.69
N VAL A 107 22.18 10.15 3.80
CA VAL A 107 20.92 10.64 4.40
C VAL A 107 21.09 10.98 5.89
N GLY A 108 21.81 10.15 6.66
CA GLY A 108 22.05 10.39 8.08
C GLY A 108 22.87 11.65 8.38
N GLY A 109 23.61 12.15 7.38
CA GLY A 109 24.35 13.42 7.48
C GLY A 109 23.57 14.65 7.05
N LEU A 110 22.34 14.52 6.58
CA LEU A 110 21.52 15.67 6.18
C LEU A 110 21.04 16.47 7.39
N ALA A 111 20.87 17.77 7.18
CA ALA A 111 20.20 18.60 8.17
C ALA A 111 18.71 18.18 8.29
N PRO A 112 18.10 18.33 9.48
CA PRO A 112 16.66 18.15 9.65
C PRO A 112 15.86 19.05 8.71
N ASP A 113 14.75 18.54 8.20
CA ASP A 113 13.84 19.31 7.36
C ASP A 113 13.13 20.39 8.19
N THR A 114 12.77 21.51 7.55
CA THR A 114 12.11 22.62 8.22
C THR A 114 10.59 22.52 8.11
N VAL A 115 9.89 22.67 9.23
CA VAL A 115 8.43 22.77 9.26
C VAL A 115 8.02 24.23 9.01
N HIS A 116 7.20 24.45 8.00
CA HIS A 116 6.77 25.82 7.59
C HIS A 116 5.33 26.17 8.01
N GLY A 117 4.58 25.21 8.55
CA GLY A 117 3.20 25.46 8.99
C GLY A 117 2.57 24.24 9.66
N PRO A 118 1.33 24.38 10.18
CA PRO A 118 0.66 23.36 10.96
C PRO A 118 0.03 22.24 10.12
N TYR A 119 0.00 22.37 8.80
CA TYR A 119 -0.60 21.37 7.94
C TYR A 119 0.48 20.62 7.16
N LEU A 120 0.48 19.29 7.27
CA LEU A 120 1.16 18.42 6.31
C LEU A 120 0.34 18.43 5.01
N TYR A 121 0.97 18.85 3.92
CA TYR A 121 0.41 18.78 2.58
C TYR A 121 1.03 17.62 1.82
N ILE A 122 0.19 16.79 1.23
CA ILE A 122 0.60 15.69 0.34
C ILE A 122 -0.27 15.72 -0.91
N LYS A 123 0.38 15.77 -2.06
CA LYS A 123 -0.26 15.52 -3.35
C LYS A 123 0.27 14.21 -3.90
N SER A 124 -0.61 13.28 -4.19
CA SER A 124 -0.27 11.99 -4.76
C SER A 124 -1.12 11.66 -5.97
N TRP A 125 -0.58 10.85 -6.84
CA TRP A 125 -1.29 10.19 -7.92
C TRP A 125 -1.17 8.69 -7.71
N GLY A 126 -2.22 7.96 -8.07
CA GLY A 126 -2.18 6.52 -7.99
C GLY A 126 -3.52 5.88 -8.32
N TRP A 127 -3.54 4.57 -8.25
CA TRP A 127 -4.73 3.75 -8.41
C TRP A 127 -4.52 2.39 -7.72
N VAL A 128 -5.63 1.72 -7.45
CA VAL A 128 -5.66 0.36 -6.92
C VAL A 128 -6.60 -0.44 -7.81
N LEU A 129 -6.25 -1.68 -8.09
CA LEU A 129 -7.13 -2.59 -8.80
C LEU A 129 -8.36 -2.89 -7.93
N ASN A 130 -9.53 -2.48 -8.39
CA ASN A 130 -10.80 -2.89 -7.81
C ASN A 130 -11.31 -4.11 -8.54
N SER A 131 -11.74 -5.14 -7.81
CA SER A 131 -12.23 -6.39 -8.38
C SER A 131 -13.58 -6.76 -7.80
N ALA A 132 -14.46 -7.34 -8.62
CA ALA A 132 -15.71 -7.95 -8.19
C ALA A 132 -15.83 -9.34 -8.80
N GLY A 133 -15.99 -10.36 -7.95
CA GLY A 133 -16.39 -11.70 -8.37
C GLY A 133 -17.90 -11.79 -8.56
N ASP A 134 -18.35 -12.93 -9.07
CA ASP A 134 -19.77 -13.26 -9.25
C ASP A 134 -20.53 -12.30 -10.21
N VAL A 135 -19.83 -11.75 -11.21
CA VAL A 135 -20.46 -11.03 -12.31
C VAL A 135 -20.72 -11.98 -13.49
N PRO A 136 -21.75 -11.72 -14.34
CA PRO A 136 -21.91 -12.46 -15.59
C PRO A 136 -20.63 -12.34 -16.43
N GLY A 137 -19.93 -13.46 -16.67
CA GLY A 137 -18.66 -13.48 -17.40
C GLY A 137 -17.43 -13.69 -16.54
N GLY A 138 -17.55 -13.78 -15.21
CA GLY A 138 -16.45 -14.14 -14.30
C GLY A 138 -16.08 -13.04 -13.31
N VAL A 139 -14.91 -12.43 -13.44
CA VAL A 139 -14.42 -11.36 -12.58
C VAL A 139 -14.37 -10.05 -13.36
N ALA A 140 -14.96 -9.00 -12.80
CA ALA A 140 -14.80 -7.65 -13.31
C ALA A 140 -13.70 -6.93 -12.55
N ASN A 141 -12.86 -6.20 -13.26
CA ASN A 141 -11.76 -5.43 -12.71
C ASN A 141 -11.81 -3.97 -13.18
N ALA A 142 -11.33 -3.06 -12.36
CA ALA A 142 -11.17 -1.64 -12.74
C ALA A 142 -9.95 -1.02 -12.09
N ALA A 143 -9.23 -0.20 -12.85
CA ALA A 143 -8.18 0.69 -12.36
C ALA A 143 -8.58 2.13 -12.68
N VAL A 144 -8.86 2.91 -11.65
CA VAL A 144 -9.27 4.33 -11.79
C VAL A 144 -8.19 5.22 -11.21
N PRO A 145 -7.36 5.86 -12.05
CA PRO A 145 -6.36 6.80 -11.57
C PRO A 145 -6.99 7.95 -10.80
N THR A 146 -6.37 8.33 -9.71
CA THR A 146 -6.86 9.40 -8.84
C THR A 146 -5.69 10.31 -8.44
N VAL A 147 -5.86 11.60 -8.60
CA VAL A 147 -5.01 12.60 -7.96
C VAL A 147 -5.64 12.97 -6.64
N THR A 148 -4.87 12.85 -5.56
CA THR A 148 -5.34 13.18 -4.22
C THR A 148 -4.45 14.25 -3.62
N GLU A 149 -5.07 15.31 -3.12
CA GLU A 149 -4.42 16.34 -2.32
C GLU A 149 -4.96 16.27 -0.90
N GLN A 150 -4.06 16.21 0.07
CA GLN A 150 -4.41 16.18 1.49
C GLN A 150 -3.73 17.31 2.25
N TRP A 151 -4.47 17.93 3.13
CA TRP A 151 -4.00 18.88 4.14
C TRP A 151 -4.37 18.32 5.50
N ILE A 152 -3.39 17.88 6.26
CA ILE A 152 -3.58 17.22 7.53
C ILE A 152 -3.04 18.13 8.62
N ASN A 153 -3.88 18.58 9.54
CA ASN A 153 -3.44 19.29 10.73
C ASN A 153 -2.66 18.32 11.63
N THR A 154 -1.39 18.63 11.85
CA THR A 154 -0.47 17.76 12.58
C THR A 154 -0.72 17.74 14.09
N SER A 155 -1.50 18.69 14.63
CA SER A 155 -1.80 18.76 16.06
C SER A 155 -3.01 17.94 16.48
N ASP A 156 -4.04 17.86 15.64
CA ASP A 156 -5.30 17.23 16.00
C ASP A 156 -5.82 16.20 14.97
N GLY A 157 -5.13 16.05 13.86
CA GLY A 157 -5.52 15.13 12.79
C GLY A 157 -6.81 15.51 12.07
N ALA A 158 -7.28 16.75 12.18
CA ALA A 158 -8.28 17.31 11.28
C ALA A 158 -7.69 17.51 9.90
N GLY A 159 -8.52 17.70 8.88
CA GLY A 159 -7.98 18.02 7.59
C GLY A 159 -8.98 18.15 6.47
N ARG A 160 -8.41 18.24 5.27
CA ARG A 160 -9.15 18.31 4.01
C ARG A 160 -8.52 17.37 3.00
N GLU A 161 -9.34 16.76 2.19
CA GLU A 161 -8.92 15.94 1.08
C GLU A 161 -9.67 16.35 -0.19
N ARG A 162 -8.93 16.57 -1.26
CA ARG A 162 -9.47 16.79 -2.60
C ARG A 162 -9.03 15.62 -3.49
N ARG A 163 -9.99 14.90 -4.04
CA ARG A 163 -9.76 13.82 -5.00
C ARG A 163 -10.26 14.23 -6.38
N GLU A 164 -9.43 13.99 -7.38
CA GLU A 164 -9.77 14.15 -8.79
C GLU A 164 -9.63 12.80 -9.48
N TYR A 165 -10.75 12.28 -9.98
CA TYR A 165 -10.81 10.98 -10.65
C TYR A 165 -10.44 11.14 -12.11
N GLY A 166 -9.44 10.41 -12.56
CA GLY A 166 -9.01 10.33 -13.95
C GLY A 166 -9.86 9.38 -14.79
N LYS A 167 -9.47 9.25 -16.04
CA LYS A 167 -10.10 8.29 -16.94
C LYS A 167 -9.71 6.87 -16.51
N PRO A 168 -10.68 5.96 -16.31
CA PRO A 168 -10.38 4.55 -16.04
C PRO A 168 -9.55 3.94 -17.16
N TYR A 169 -8.68 3.01 -16.79
CA TYR A 169 -7.84 2.29 -17.73
C TYR A 169 -8.56 1.01 -18.17
N PHE A 170 -8.99 0.97 -19.43
CA PHE A 170 -9.58 -0.20 -20.05
C PHE A 170 -9.05 -0.35 -21.47
N PRO A 171 -8.23 -1.36 -21.75
CA PRO A 171 -7.83 -1.69 -23.11
C PRO A 171 -8.97 -2.32 -23.93
N ASP A 172 -9.93 -2.97 -23.26
CA ASP A 172 -11.08 -3.64 -23.87
C ASP A 172 -12.41 -3.00 -23.44
N PRO A 173 -13.27 -2.57 -24.41
CA PRO A 173 -14.59 -1.99 -24.12
C PRO A 173 -15.53 -2.92 -23.34
N ASP A 174 -15.43 -4.23 -23.52
CA ASP A 174 -16.26 -5.19 -22.78
C ASP A 174 -15.88 -5.21 -21.30
N GLN A 175 -14.61 -5.10 -20.96
CA GLN A 175 -14.15 -4.97 -19.58
C GLN A 175 -14.66 -3.66 -18.94
N GLU A 176 -14.70 -2.56 -19.70
CA GLU A 176 -15.27 -1.32 -19.20
C GLU A 176 -16.76 -1.47 -18.88
N ARG A 177 -17.52 -2.14 -19.76
CA ARG A 177 -18.95 -2.41 -19.52
C ARG A 177 -19.14 -3.24 -18.25
N ASP A 178 -18.43 -4.35 -18.13
CA ASP A 178 -18.55 -5.26 -17.00
C ASP A 178 -18.16 -4.58 -15.67
N ALA A 179 -17.09 -3.77 -15.67
CA ALA A 179 -16.68 -2.97 -14.53
C ALA A 179 -17.73 -1.89 -14.13
N ARG A 180 -18.39 -1.28 -15.11
CA ARG A 180 -19.48 -0.31 -14.86
C ARG A 180 -20.71 -1.00 -14.28
N GLU A 181 -21.11 -2.14 -14.83
CA GLU A 181 -22.25 -2.92 -14.33
C GLU A 181 -21.97 -3.44 -12.91
N ALA A 182 -20.73 -3.85 -12.62
CA ALA A 182 -20.30 -4.22 -11.28
C ALA A 182 -20.17 -3.03 -10.32
N GLY A 183 -20.24 -1.79 -10.82
CA GLY A 183 -20.11 -0.57 -10.02
C GLY A 183 -18.70 -0.34 -9.47
N LEU A 184 -17.67 -0.83 -10.16
CA LEU A 184 -16.27 -0.67 -9.77
C LEU A 184 -15.68 0.69 -10.17
N ILE A 185 -16.32 1.39 -11.10
CA ILE A 185 -15.89 2.72 -11.54
C ILE A 185 -16.57 3.72 -10.62
N GLU A 186 -15.90 4.05 -9.54
CA GLU A 186 -16.38 5.04 -8.58
C GLU A 186 -15.86 6.44 -8.91
N GLY A 187 -16.72 7.41 -8.63
CA GLY A 187 -16.37 8.82 -8.72
C GLY A 187 -16.28 9.36 -10.15
N LYS A 188 -16.68 10.61 -10.30
CA LYS A 188 -16.47 11.43 -11.48
C LYS A 188 -16.09 12.84 -11.04
N GLY A 189 -15.15 13.45 -11.76
CA GLY A 189 -14.75 14.83 -11.49
C GLY A 189 -13.98 14.98 -10.19
N VAL A 190 -14.30 16.02 -9.44
CA VAL A 190 -13.59 16.39 -8.21
C VAL A 190 -14.50 16.17 -7.00
N LYS A 191 -13.99 15.49 -5.98
CA LYS A 191 -14.60 15.36 -4.66
C LYS A 191 -13.73 16.09 -3.64
N ASP A 192 -14.34 16.98 -2.88
CA ASP A 192 -13.69 17.74 -1.82
C ASP A 192 -14.36 17.41 -0.47
N THR A 193 -13.58 17.01 0.50
CA THR A 193 -14.10 16.53 1.79
C THR A 193 -13.28 17.13 2.93
N THR A 194 -13.96 17.69 3.91
CA THR A 194 -13.34 18.17 5.16
C THR A 194 -13.60 17.15 6.26
N TYR A 195 -12.56 16.87 7.03
CA TYR A 195 -12.56 15.86 8.10
C TYR A 195 -12.39 16.52 9.47
N ARG A 196 -13.09 15.98 10.46
CA ARG A 196 -13.04 16.42 11.86
C ARG A 196 -11.70 16.06 12.50
N PRO A 197 -11.36 16.69 13.64
CA PRO A 197 -10.25 16.26 14.49
C PRO A 197 -10.29 14.74 14.75
N GLY A 198 -9.15 14.11 14.74
CA GLY A 198 -8.98 12.67 14.93
C GLY A 198 -9.12 11.83 13.65
N HIS A 199 -9.64 12.35 12.54
CA HIS A 199 -9.82 11.55 11.32
C HIS A 199 -8.51 11.04 10.74
N PHE A 200 -7.50 11.91 10.66
CA PHE A 200 -6.16 11.54 10.25
C PHE A 200 -5.24 11.25 11.45
N ALA A 201 -5.79 11.29 12.66
CA ALA A 201 -5.05 10.88 13.84
C ALA A 201 -4.73 9.39 13.73
N GLN A 202 -3.54 9.05 14.17
CA GLN A 202 -3.06 7.70 14.01
C GLN A 202 -3.60 6.80 15.12
N ASP A 203 -4.73 6.18 14.86
CA ASP A 203 -5.18 5.01 15.63
C ASP A 203 -4.60 3.71 15.03
N SER A 204 -3.41 3.81 14.42
CA SER A 204 -2.74 2.68 13.85
C SER A 204 -1.86 1.98 14.90
N ALA A 205 -1.63 0.68 14.71
CA ALA A 205 -0.69 -0.07 15.53
C ALA A 205 0.71 0.57 15.52
N TRP A 206 1.10 1.22 14.41
CA TRP A 206 2.35 1.94 14.26
C TRP A 206 2.46 3.17 15.16
N ALA A 207 1.37 3.92 15.37
CA ALA A 207 1.36 5.08 16.25
C ALA A 207 1.65 4.74 17.71
N LYS A 208 1.32 3.51 18.13
CA LYS A 208 1.59 3.01 19.49
C LYS A 208 3.07 2.74 19.74
N LEU A 209 3.88 2.63 18.69
CA LEU A 209 5.32 2.38 18.78
C LEU A 209 6.18 3.66 18.79
N LEU A 210 5.55 4.83 18.67
CA LEU A 210 6.26 6.10 18.68
C LEU A 210 6.87 6.40 20.05
N PRO A 211 8.06 7.03 20.10
CA PRO A 211 8.93 7.38 18.99
C PRO A 211 9.69 6.17 18.43
N PHE A 212 9.90 6.15 17.12
CA PHE A 212 10.71 5.12 16.50
C PHE A 212 12.19 5.28 16.79
N SER A 213 12.89 4.17 16.95
CA SER A 213 14.33 4.14 17.16
C SER A 213 15.09 4.53 15.89
N THR A 214 16.18 5.29 16.05
CA THR A 214 17.15 5.55 14.97
C THR A 214 18.27 4.50 14.92
N ASP A 215 18.29 3.56 15.85
CA ASP A 215 19.12 2.35 15.78
C ASP A 215 18.40 1.29 14.93
N PRO A 216 19.01 0.74 13.87
CA PRO A 216 18.34 -0.12 12.91
C PRO A 216 17.86 -1.44 13.52
N ASP A 217 18.59 -2.02 14.47
CA ASP A 217 18.22 -3.30 15.08
C ASP A 217 17.02 -3.13 16.02
N ARG A 218 17.03 -2.06 16.81
CA ARG A 218 15.88 -1.68 17.66
C ARG A 218 14.68 -1.28 16.84
N LEU A 219 14.87 -0.52 15.75
CA LEU A 219 13.80 -0.16 14.83
C LEU A 219 13.14 -1.41 14.24
N PHE A 220 13.95 -2.36 13.77
CA PHE A 220 13.43 -3.61 13.24
C PHE A 220 12.70 -4.43 14.29
N ALA A 221 13.17 -4.44 15.55
CA ALA A 221 12.48 -5.07 16.66
C ALA A 221 11.12 -4.41 16.93
N GLN A 222 11.05 -3.07 16.99
CA GLN A 222 9.80 -2.32 17.10
C GLN A 222 8.84 -2.64 15.95
N MET A 223 9.33 -2.66 14.71
CA MET A 223 8.52 -3.02 13.57
C MET A 223 7.90 -4.41 13.69
N LYS A 224 8.59 -5.39 14.27
CA LYS A 224 8.07 -6.75 14.50
C LYS A 224 6.94 -6.81 15.53
N GLU A 225 6.82 -5.83 16.42
CA GLU A 225 5.72 -5.77 17.40
C GLU A 225 4.38 -5.46 16.72
N VAL A 226 4.42 -4.74 15.63
CA VAL A 226 3.26 -4.60 14.73
C VAL A 226 3.24 -5.86 13.87
N ASN A 227 2.30 -6.74 14.11
CA ASN A 227 2.13 -7.92 13.28
C ASN A 227 1.65 -7.48 11.88
N TRP A 228 2.61 -6.96 11.07
CA TRP A 228 2.28 -6.64 9.69
C TRP A 228 2.02 -7.94 8.95
N GLU A 229 0.84 -8.06 8.42
CA GLU A 229 0.36 -9.28 7.79
C GLU A 229 1.28 -9.73 6.64
N GLY A 230 1.65 -11.02 6.67
CA GLY A 230 2.41 -11.66 5.60
C GLY A 230 3.91 -11.36 5.56
N GLY A 231 4.49 -10.64 6.55
CA GLY A 231 5.94 -10.41 6.57
C GLY A 231 6.47 -9.49 5.45
N ARG A 232 5.62 -8.72 4.80
CA ARG A 232 5.94 -7.81 3.70
C ARG A 232 6.68 -6.58 4.22
N LEU A 233 8.02 -6.70 4.33
CA LEU A 233 8.88 -5.68 4.96
C LEU A 233 8.77 -4.31 4.28
N ILE A 234 8.69 -4.27 2.95
CA ILE A 234 8.57 -3.02 2.18
C ILE A 234 7.36 -2.21 2.66
N TRP A 235 6.22 -2.87 2.86
CA TRP A 235 5.02 -2.27 3.41
C TRP A 235 5.19 -1.79 4.85
N GLY A 236 5.82 -2.62 5.69
CA GLY A 236 6.10 -2.27 7.06
C GLY A 236 6.94 -1.00 7.16
N VAL A 237 8.00 -0.89 6.37
CA VAL A 237 8.85 0.30 6.32
C VAL A 237 8.08 1.52 5.82
N SER A 238 7.28 1.38 4.77
CA SER A 238 6.46 2.47 4.24
C SER A 238 5.46 2.99 5.29
N ALA A 239 4.73 2.08 5.93
CA ALA A 239 3.74 2.43 6.95
C ALA A 239 4.38 3.07 8.20
N MET A 240 5.54 2.57 8.62
CA MET A 240 6.30 3.13 9.73
C MET A 240 6.76 4.57 9.42
N LEU A 241 7.30 4.81 8.22
CA LEU A 241 7.74 6.15 7.81
C LEU A 241 6.56 7.13 7.69
N ASP A 242 5.41 6.69 7.20
CA ASP A 242 4.19 7.49 7.17
C ASP A 242 3.72 7.83 8.60
N ALA A 243 3.73 6.87 9.51
CA ALA A 243 3.40 7.08 10.91
C ALA A 243 4.33 8.11 11.56
N ALA A 244 5.64 7.99 11.33
CA ALA A 244 6.63 8.96 11.82
C ALA A 244 6.37 10.36 11.26
N GLN A 245 6.09 10.48 9.97
CA GLN A 245 5.83 11.75 9.31
C GLN A 245 4.63 12.48 9.92
N ARG A 246 3.54 11.76 10.16
CA ARG A 246 2.34 12.34 10.78
C ARG A 246 2.59 12.80 12.20
N ALA A 247 3.34 12.01 12.98
CA ALA A 247 3.61 12.30 14.38
C ALA A 247 4.59 13.47 14.58
N SER A 248 5.51 13.70 13.64
CA SER A 248 6.56 14.73 13.74
C SER A 248 6.23 16.04 13.04
N GLY A 249 4.97 16.32 12.81
CA GLY A 249 4.56 17.58 12.19
C GLY A 249 4.79 17.65 10.68
N GLY A 250 4.88 16.50 10.01
CA GLY A 250 4.94 16.41 8.56
C GLY A 250 6.31 16.12 7.96
N ILE A 251 7.32 15.89 8.79
CA ILE A 251 8.67 15.52 8.34
C ILE A 251 9.03 14.10 8.75
N ILE A 252 10.04 13.53 8.10
CA ILE A 252 10.67 12.29 8.54
C ILE A 252 12.14 12.62 8.80
N GLU A 253 12.56 12.53 10.05
CA GLU A 253 13.92 12.84 10.45
C GLU A 253 14.96 12.05 9.63
N PRO A 254 16.08 12.70 9.20
CA PRO A 254 17.11 12.04 8.41
C PRO A 254 17.67 10.78 9.07
N LEU A 255 17.87 10.80 10.39
CA LEU A 255 18.37 9.65 11.14
C LEU A 255 17.39 8.46 11.11
N LEU A 256 16.07 8.72 11.13
CA LEU A 256 15.08 7.66 11.02
C LEU A 256 15.04 7.09 9.59
N ARG A 257 15.12 7.93 8.56
CA ARG A 257 15.25 7.48 7.16
C ARG A 257 16.50 6.61 6.99
N ALA A 258 17.63 7.05 7.54
CA ALA A 258 18.87 6.27 7.50
C ALA A 258 18.75 4.93 8.24
N ALA A 259 18.07 4.87 9.38
CA ALA A 259 17.80 3.63 10.10
C ALA A 259 16.93 2.68 9.28
N ALA A 260 15.85 3.18 8.67
CA ALA A 260 14.99 2.40 7.79
C ALA A 260 15.73 1.81 6.58
N LEU A 261 16.62 2.61 5.96
CA LEU A 261 17.48 2.13 4.86
C LEU A 261 18.43 1.03 5.30
N ARG A 262 18.98 1.09 6.53
CA ARG A 262 19.83 0.02 7.10
C ARG A 262 19.03 -1.22 7.43
N VAL A 263 17.80 -1.09 7.92
CA VAL A 263 16.90 -2.25 8.10
C VAL A 263 16.71 -2.97 6.77
N LEU A 264 16.41 -2.24 5.68
CA LEU A 264 16.27 -2.82 4.35
C LEU A 264 17.58 -3.43 3.82
N ALA A 265 18.72 -2.76 4.05
CA ALA A 265 20.04 -3.24 3.63
C ALA A 265 20.44 -4.59 4.25
N ASN A 266 19.91 -4.90 5.42
CA ASN A 266 20.21 -6.14 6.16
C ASN A 266 19.31 -7.33 5.77
N GLN A 267 18.37 -7.14 4.84
CA GLN A 267 17.48 -8.21 4.39
C GLN A 267 18.03 -8.90 3.12
N PRO A 268 18.08 -10.22 3.11
CA PRO A 268 18.72 -10.97 2.00
C PRO A 268 17.87 -10.99 0.73
N ASP A 269 16.56 -10.84 0.84
CA ASP A 269 15.55 -10.92 -0.22
C ASP A 269 15.18 -9.55 -0.82
N VAL A 270 15.78 -8.46 -0.29
CA VAL A 270 15.61 -7.13 -0.83
C VAL A 270 16.53 -6.92 -2.02
N THR A 271 15.97 -6.36 -3.09
CA THR A 271 16.72 -5.94 -4.28
C THR A 271 16.61 -4.43 -4.49
N VAL A 272 17.56 -3.87 -5.25
CA VAL A 272 17.62 -2.43 -5.51
C VAL A 272 17.87 -2.19 -7.00
N ALA A 273 17.08 -1.30 -7.56
CA ALA A 273 17.13 -0.91 -8.96
C ALA A 273 16.93 0.60 -9.12
N THR A 274 17.29 1.15 -10.26
CA THR A 274 16.82 2.47 -10.68
C THR A 274 15.62 2.32 -11.58
N THR A 275 14.71 3.28 -11.52
CA THR A 275 13.55 3.34 -12.41
C THR A 275 13.11 4.78 -12.61
N THR A 276 12.18 4.96 -13.55
CA THR A 276 11.49 6.21 -13.78
C THR A 276 10.05 6.03 -13.37
N THR A 277 9.51 6.92 -12.54
CA THR A 277 8.11 6.90 -12.14
C THR A 277 7.17 7.23 -13.31
N TRP A 278 5.87 7.07 -13.11
CA TRP A 278 4.85 7.37 -14.11
C TRP A 278 4.82 8.86 -14.53
N HIS A 279 5.34 9.77 -13.70
CA HIS A 279 5.49 11.20 -14.02
C HIS A 279 6.92 11.60 -14.40
N GLY A 280 7.76 10.63 -14.76
CA GLY A 280 9.08 10.88 -15.33
C GLY A 280 10.20 11.16 -14.32
N ARG A 281 9.96 10.98 -13.01
CA ARG A 281 10.97 11.19 -11.98
C ARG A 281 11.90 9.99 -11.86
N GLN A 282 13.21 10.23 -11.84
CA GLN A 282 14.20 9.19 -11.57
C GLN A 282 14.22 8.87 -10.07
N VAL A 283 14.13 7.60 -9.73
CA VAL A 283 14.03 7.12 -8.35
C VAL A 283 14.85 5.85 -8.14
N LEU A 284 15.14 5.57 -6.88
CA LEU A 284 15.64 4.28 -6.44
C LEU A 284 14.45 3.41 -6.04
N ALA A 285 14.29 2.25 -6.66
CA ALA A 285 13.29 1.26 -6.29
C ALA A 285 13.93 0.21 -5.39
N VAL A 286 13.40 0.06 -4.20
CA VAL A 286 13.74 -1.03 -3.26
C VAL A 286 12.60 -2.02 -3.33
N THR A 287 12.91 -3.28 -3.71
CA THR A 287 11.87 -4.25 -4.00
C THR A 287 12.06 -5.55 -3.25
N GLN A 288 10.97 -6.21 -2.96
CA GLN A 288 10.91 -7.54 -2.37
C GLN A 288 9.87 -8.35 -3.14
N GLU A 289 10.23 -9.58 -3.49
CA GLU A 289 9.29 -10.56 -4.05
C GLU A 289 8.81 -11.50 -2.95
N ASP A 290 7.51 -11.76 -2.95
CA ASP A 290 6.88 -12.69 -2.04
C ASP A 290 6.01 -13.68 -2.82
N ARG A 291 5.85 -14.89 -2.27
CA ARG A 291 5.02 -15.94 -2.85
C ARG A 291 3.86 -16.26 -1.93
N TYR A 292 2.67 -16.14 -2.49
CA TYR A 292 1.45 -16.60 -1.84
C TYR A 292 0.76 -17.63 -2.73
N LYS A 293 0.77 -18.91 -2.31
CA LYS A 293 0.29 -20.03 -3.11
C LYS A 293 1.04 -20.10 -4.47
N ALA A 294 0.33 -20.04 -5.59
CA ALA A 294 0.91 -20.03 -6.93
C ALA A 294 1.28 -18.62 -7.41
N ALA A 295 0.79 -17.59 -6.75
CA ALA A 295 1.05 -16.20 -7.13
C ALA A 295 2.42 -15.73 -6.63
N THR A 296 3.08 -14.91 -7.44
CA THR A 296 4.28 -14.16 -7.04
C THR A 296 3.96 -12.69 -7.11
N PHE A 297 4.18 -11.99 -6.00
CA PHE A 297 4.01 -10.54 -5.88
C PHE A 297 5.36 -9.88 -5.79
N ARG A 298 5.45 -8.65 -6.28
CA ARG A 298 6.58 -7.76 -6.06
C ARG A 298 6.08 -6.47 -5.42
N ASP A 299 6.62 -6.15 -4.27
CA ASP A 299 6.45 -4.87 -3.60
C ASP A 299 7.62 -3.97 -3.92
N SER A 300 7.34 -2.73 -4.24
CA SER A 300 8.36 -1.72 -4.55
C SER A 300 8.14 -0.48 -3.70
N LEU A 301 9.16 -0.04 -2.97
CA LEU A 301 9.23 1.26 -2.32
C LEU A 301 10.10 2.17 -3.19
N LEU A 302 9.54 3.28 -3.62
CA LEU A 302 10.24 4.27 -4.44
C LEU A 302 10.83 5.35 -3.54
N LEU A 303 12.13 5.56 -3.65
CA LEU A 303 12.87 6.49 -2.81
C LEU A 303 13.52 7.58 -3.66
N ASP A 304 13.54 8.78 -3.10
CA ASP A 304 14.39 9.86 -3.60
C ASP A 304 15.86 9.48 -3.39
N PRO A 305 16.69 9.41 -4.45
CA PRO A 305 18.05 8.94 -4.35
C PRO A 305 19.00 9.89 -3.58
N ALA A 306 18.61 11.15 -3.39
CA ALA A 306 19.42 12.13 -2.64
C ALA A 306 19.02 12.22 -1.16
N THR A 307 17.75 12.03 -0.86
CA THR A 307 17.23 12.29 0.49
C THR A 307 16.68 11.06 1.20
N GLY A 308 16.53 9.93 0.49
CA GLY A 308 15.92 8.71 1.02
C GLY A 308 14.43 8.86 1.39
N TYR A 309 13.78 9.94 0.99
CA TYR A 309 12.35 10.10 1.20
C TYR A 309 11.54 9.10 0.38
N PRO A 310 10.50 8.48 0.96
CA PRO A 310 9.57 7.69 0.20
C PRO A 310 8.77 8.58 -0.76
N LEU A 311 8.75 8.20 -2.02
CA LEU A 311 8.07 8.88 -3.11
C LEU A 311 6.87 8.10 -3.64
N GLY A 312 6.58 6.96 -3.04
CA GLY A 312 5.49 6.09 -3.42
C GLY A 312 5.88 4.63 -3.48
N GLY A 313 5.11 3.85 -4.20
CA GLY A 313 5.34 2.42 -4.36
C GLY A 313 4.48 1.79 -5.44
N GLU A 314 4.81 0.55 -5.76
CA GLU A 314 4.06 -0.32 -6.66
C GLU A 314 3.87 -1.67 -6.00
N GLU A 315 2.71 -2.25 -6.18
CA GLU A 315 2.46 -3.67 -6.00
C GLU A 315 2.18 -4.28 -7.36
N ALA A 316 2.97 -5.28 -7.74
CA ALA A 316 2.83 -5.99 -9.00
C ALA A 316 2.65 -7.49 -8.77
N MET A 317 1.83 -8.10 -9.59
CA MET A 317 1.71 -9.56 -9.70
C MET A 317 2.55 -10.04 -10.87
N LEU A 318 3.49 -10.95 -10.59
CA LEU A 318 4.47 -11.45 -11.57
C LEU A 318 4.17 -12.86 -12.05
N GLY A 319 3.37 -13.61 -11.30
CA GLY A 319 3.03 -15.00 -11.57
C GLY A 319 1.53 -15.22 -11.72
N ASP A 320 1.05 -16.42 -11.38
CA ASP A 320 -0.35 -16.80 -11.48
C ASP A 320 -1.30 -15.70 -10.96
N PRO A 321 -2.22 -15.19 -11.80
CA PRO A 321 -3.13 -14.11 -11.41
C PRO A 321 -4.20 -14.57 -10.41
N LEU A 322 -4.19 -15.84 -10.02
CA LEU A 322 -5.24 -16.44 -9.22
C LEU A 322 -6.61 -16.25 -9.91
N LYS A 323 -7.62 -15.84 -9.14
CA LYS A 323 -8.95 -15.51 -9.69
C LYS A 323 -9.14 -14.04 -10.06
N LEU A 324 -8.08 -13.25 -10.11
CA LEU A 324 -8.21 -11.83 -10.43
C LEU A 324 -8.48 -11.57 -11.92
N ASP A 325 -8.25 -12.58 -12.77
CA ASP A 325 -8.44 -12.47 -14.22
C ASP A 325 -7.73 -11.24 -14.82
N ILE A 326 -6.44 -11.09 -14.51
CA ILE A 326 -5.56 -10.06 -15.05
C ILE A 326 -4.41 -10.68 -15.84
N ALA A 327 -3.92 -9.95 -16.84
CA ALA A 327 -2.70 -10.31 -17.52
C ALA A 327 -1.49 -10.12 -16.58
N VAL A 328 -0.56 -11.08 -16.60
CA VAL A 328 0.68 -11.02 -15.81
C VAL A 328 1.90 -10.95 -16.73
N PRO A 329 2.94 -10.17 -16.38
CA PRO A 329 3.03 -9.33 -15.20
C PRO A 329 2.05 -8.15 -15.25
N GLY A 330 1.42 -7.85 -14.11
CA GLY A 330 0.41 -6.81 -13.99
C GLY A 330 0.54 -6.01 -12.72
N THR A 331 0.32 -4.69 -12.80
CA THR A 331 0.31 -3.83 -11.61
C THR A 331 -1.02 -3.96 -10.88
N LEU A 332 -0.99 -4.18 -9.57
CA LEU A 332 -2.19 -4.24 -8.72
C LEU A 332 -2.49 -2.89 -8.08
N SER A 333 -1.46 -2.17 -7.73
CA SER A 333 -1.60 -0.82 -7.20
C SER A 333 -0.34 0.00 -7.44
N VAL A 334 -0.53 1.29 -7.51
CA VAL A 334 0.54 2.25 -7.61
C VAL A 334 0.19 3.52 -6.85
N GLN A 335 1.19 4.09 -6.21
CA GLN A 335 1.12 5.43 -5.65
C GLN A 335 2.41 6.17 -5.97
N GLU A 336 2.27 7.43 -6.39
CA GLU A 336 3.39 8.35 -6.57
C GLU A 336 3.10 9.66 -5.84
N ILE A 337 4.01 10.10 -4.99
CA ILE A 337 3.93 11.37 -4.29
C ILE A 337 4.50 12.45 -5.23
N LEU A 338 3.60 13.26 -5.76
CA LEU A 338 3.92 14.33 -6.70
C LEU A 338 4.51 15.55 -5.99
N SER A 339 3.98 15.86 -4.80
CA SER A 339 4.43 16.97 -3.97
C SER A 339 4.17 16.69 -2.50
N ARG A 340 5.03 17.20 -1.64
CA ARG A 340 4.94 17.06 -0.19
C ARG A 340 5.57 18.27 0.49
N GLY A 341 5.05 18.64 1.66
CA GLY A 341 5.61 19.69 2.48
C GLY A 341 4.72 20.06 3.64
N THR A 342 5.09 21.09 4.37
CA THR A 342 4.23 21.70 5.40
C THR A 342 3.77 23.06 4.93
N VAL A 343 2.49 23.37 5.14
CA VAL A 343 1.87 24.62 4.68
C VAL A 343 1.12 25.33 5.82
N ARG A 344 0.94 26.63 5.67
CA ARG A 344 0.26 27.46 6.67
C ARG A 344 -1.26 27.40 6.57
N ASP A 345 -1.78 27.14 5.38
CA ASP A 345 -3.22 27.19 5.08
C ASP A 345 -3.65 25.93 4.32
N SER A 346 -4.72 25.31 4.77
CA SER A 346 -5.34 24.16 4.10
C SER A 346 -6.13 24.50 2.82
N ARG A 347 -6.27 25.78 2.48
CA ARG A 347 -6.99 26.25 1.29
C ARG A 347 -6.08 26.46 0.07
N ARG A 348 -4.77 26.56 0.28
CA ARG A 348 -3.78 26.77 -0.79
C ARG A 348 -3.02 25.47 -1.03
N GLY A 349 -3.01 25.03 -2.28
CA GLY A 349 -2.05 24.03 -2.74
C GLY A 349 -0.64 24.61 -2.62
N GLY A 350 0.33 23.80 -2.21
CA GLY A 350 1.73 24.21 -2.12
C GLY A 350 2.33 24.43 -3.51
#